data_a2444a5e99aa54f34fb25015530253b5
#
_entry.id   a2444a5e99aa54f34fb25015530253b5
#
_cell.length_a   1.000
_cell.length_b   1.000
_cell.length_c   1.000
_cell.angle_alpha   90.00
_cell.angle_beta   90.00
_cell.angle_gamma   90.00
#
_symmetry.space_group_name_H-M   'P 1'
#
loop_
_entity.id
_entity.type
_entity.pdbx_description
1 polymer ?
#
loop_
_entity_poly.entity_id
_entity_poly.type
_entity_poly.pdbx_seq_one_letter_code
_entity_poly.pdbx_strand_id
1 'polypeptide(L)'
;MKKIILMAAFAVASVAASAQVYVGGSLGFESRNAGEGTKASMAFSIAPEVGYKLSDNLAVGIQLGYSATNDQNAKAVAKSGVEEMAGNKPEGGKTYGIFNVAPYVRYTFAQTGAASFFVDGGVYASFLTGGDDTYKGTVFGVGVRPGVKFAASEKVDVVAKLGYLGWKGGNKDAQANGYAKSAFGINANNTNLELGILYNF
;
A
#
# COMPACT_ATOMS: atom_id res chain seq x y z
N MET A 1 -2.32 19.00 10.44
CA MET A 1 -2.94 17.73 10.02
C MET A 1 -4.39 17.89 9.59
N LYS A 2 -5.31 18.48 10.38
CA LYS A 2 -6.73 18.67 9.98
C LYS A 2 -6.93 19.42 8.66
N LYS A 3 -6.11 20.42 8.35
CA LYS A 3 -6.22 21.23 7.11
C LYS A 3 -5.81 20.43 5.85
N ILE A 4 -4.85 19.52 5.95
CA ILE A 4 -4.40 18.66 4.84
C ILE A 4 -5.48 17.64 4.49
N ILE A 5 -6.12 17.04 5.51
CA ILE A 5 -7.23 16.09 5.32
C ILE A 5 -8.42 16.81 4.67
N LEU A 6 -8.71 18.04 5.09
CA LEU A 6 -9.80 18.84 4.53
C LEU A 6 -9.52 19.23 3.06
N MET A 7 -8.29 19.61 2.73
CA MET A 7 -7.89 19.90 1.34
C MET A 7 -7.93 18.66 0.45
N ALA A 8 -7.53 17.50 0.94
CA ALA A 8 -7.64 16.24 0.22
C ALA A 8 -9.11 15.88 -0.02
N ALA A 9 -9.98 16.05 0.98
CA ALA A 9 -11.42 15.83 0.84
C ALA A 9 -12.08 16.80 -0.16
N PHE A 10 -11.67 18.08 -0.18
CA PHE A 10 -12.15 19.06 -1.16
C PHE A 10 -11.66 18.76 -2.59
N ALA A 11 -10.40 18.33 -2.75
CA ALA A 11 -9.86 17.93 -4.05
C ALA A 11 -10.63 16.71 -4.62
N VAL A 12 -10.96 15.73 -3.79
CA VAL A 12 -11.79 14.60 -4.17
C VAL A 12 -13.22 15.04 -4.53
N ALA A 13 -13.82 15.94 -3.76
CA ALA A 13 -15.18 16.41 -4.01
C ALA A 13 -15.32 17.23 -5.30
N SER A 14 -14.31 18.02 -5.69
CA SER A 14 -14.34 18.82 -6.91
C SER A 14 -14.17 17.98 -8.20
N VAL A 15 -13.57 16.81 -8.11
CA VAL A 15 -13.35 15.88 -9.24
C VAL A 15 -14.50 14.86 -9.35
N ALA A 16 -15.28 14.67 -8.29
CA ALA A 16 -16.42 13.73 -8.24
C ALA A 16 -17.59 14.09 -9.20
N ALA A 17 -17.54 15.24 -9.87
CA ALA A 17 -18.54 15.63 -10.87
C ALA A 17 -18.40 14.86 -12.21
N SER A 18 -17.36 14.06 -12.41
CA SER A 18 -17.21 13.23 -13.62
C SER A 18 -17.33 11.75 -13.24
N ALA A 19 -18.15 11.00 -13.97
CA ALA A 19 -18.32 9.54 -13.84
C ALA A 19 -17.01 8.73 -14.10
N GLN A 20 -15.88 9.40 -14.17
CA GLN A 20 -14.55 8.83 -14.44
C GLN A 20 -13.68 8.69 -13.19
N VAL A 21 -14.10 9.27 -12.06
CA VAL A 21 -13.36 9.22 -10.81
C VAL A 21 -13.76 8.00 -9.98
N TYR A 22 -12.79 7.37 -9.37
CA TYR A 22 -13.02 6.41 -8.30
C TYR A 22 -12.20 6.76 -7.07
N VAL A 23 -12.74 6.44 -5.91
CA VAL A 23 -12.07 6.58 -4.62
C VAL A 23 -12.27 5.31 -3.82
N GLY A 24 -11.31 4.99 -2.97
CA GLY A 24 -11.42 3.82 -2.12
C GLY A 24 -10.15 3.57 -1.34
N GLY A 25 -9.82 2.31 -1.20
CA GLY A 25 -8.61 1.87 -0.54
C GLY A 25 -8.77 0.56 0.17
N SER A 26 -7.73 0.20 0.91
CA SER A 26 -7.66 -1.03 1.70
C SER A 26 -7.34 -0.72 3.16
N LEU A 27 -7.74 -1.65 4.04
CA LEU A 27 -7.45 -1.65 5.46
C LEU A 27 -6.86 -3.00 5.84
N GLY A 28 -5.90 -2.99 6.76
CA GLY A 28 -5.34 -4.20 7.34
C GLY A 28 -5.18 -4.08 8.84
N PHE A 29 -5.47 -5.15 9.55
CA PHE A 29 -5.23 -5.29 10.97
C PHE A 29 -4.69 -6.68 11.26
N GLU A 30 -3.66 -6.75 12.10
CA GLU A 30 -3.10 -8.01 12.57
C GLU A 30 -2.83 -7.90 14.09
N SER A 31 -3.24 -8.90 14.84
CA SER A 31 -2.86 -9.10 16.23
C SER A 31 -2.15 -10.44 16.33
N ARG A 32 -0.94 -10.45 16.86
CA ARG A 32 -0.12 -11.66 17.00
C ARG A 32 0.23 -11.87 18.48
N ASN A 33 -0.07 -13.05 18.97
CA ASN A 33 0.40 -13.51 20.27
C ASN A 33 1.48 -14.59 20.04
N ALA A 34 2.69 -14.33 20.51
CA ALA A 34 3.84 -15.22 20.28
C ALA A 34 4.01 -16.29 21.39
N GLY A 35 3.03 -16.46 22.28
CA GLY A 35 3.03 -17.48 23.33
C GLY A 35 3.32 -16.92 24.73
N GLU A 36 3.43 -17.84 25.71
CA GLU A 36 3.63 -17.49 27.12
C GLU A 36 4.88 -16.63 27.35
N GLY A 37 4.72 -15.58 28.14
CA GLY A 37 5.81 -14.65 28.49
C GLY A 37 6.13 -13.58 27.46
N THR A 38 5.42 -13.55 26.31
CA THR A 38 5.59 -12.51 25.28
C THR A 38 4.40 -11.57 25.25
N LYS A 39 4.67 -10.26 25.02
CA LYS A 39 3.60 -9.29 24.82
C LYS A 39 3.00 -9.46 23.42
N ALA A 40 1.68 -9.37 23.33
CA ALA A 40 0.99 -9.35 22.04
C ALA A 40 1.46 -8.17 21.21
N SER A 41 1.70 -8.40 19.93
CA SER A 41 2.03 -7.37 18.95
C SER A 41 0.81 -7.05 18.10
N MET A 42 0.71 -5.80 17.66
CA MET A 42 -0.35 -5.30 16.80
C MET A 42 0.27 -4.64 15.60
N ALA A 43 -0.34 -4.85 14.44
CA ALA A 43 -0.04 -4.11 13.23
C ALA A 43 -1.33 -3.63 12.59
N PHE A 44 -1.32 -2.43 12.02
CA PHE A 44 -2.42 -1.94 11.21
C PHE A 44 -1.89 -1.28 9.94
N SER A 45 -2.72 -1.25 8.92
CA SER A 45 -2.43 -0.54 7.68
C SER A 45 -3.71 0.09 7.12
N ILE A 46 -3.54 1.24 6.50
CA ILE A 46 -4.56 1.94 5.72
C ILE A 46 -3.92 2.43 4.43
N ALA A 47 -4.59 2.21 3.31
CA ALA A 47 -4.10 2.61 2.01
C ALA A 47 -5.23 3.22 1.15
N PRO A 48 -5.63 4.48 1.43
CA PRO A 48 -6.57 5.19 0.56
C PRO A 48 -6.02 5.33 -0.86
N GLU A 49 -6.94 5.28 -1.81
CA GLU A 49 -6.66 5.31 -3.25
C GLU A 49 -7.64 6.25 -3.94
N VAL A 50 -7.15 7.07 -4.84
CA VAL A 50 -7.96 7.86 -5.76
C VAL A 50 -7.43 7.69 -7.18
N GLY A 51 -8.33 7.56 -8.14
CA GLY A 51 -7.97 7.42 -9.53
C GLY A 51 -8.98 8.02 -10.49
N TYR A 52 -8.52 8.18 -11.72
CA TYR A 52 -9.27 8.74 -12.82
C TYR A 52 -9.18 7.81 -14.04
N LYS A 53 -10.34 7.43 -14.57
CA LYS A 53 -10.43 6.60 -15.79
C LYS A 53 -10.19 7.49 -17.01
N LEU A 54 -9.13 7.21 -17.76
CA LEU A 54 -8.81 7.88 -19.01
C LEU A 54 -9.57 7.26 -20.19
N SER A 55 -9.85 5.95 -20.08
CA SER A 55 -10.65 5.16 -21.02
C SER A 55 -11.20 3.93 -20.31
N ASP A 56 -11.92 3.08 -21.03
CA ASP A 56 -12.47 1.82 -20.48
C ASP A 56 -11.38 0.89 -19.95
N ASN A 57 -10.18 0.95 -20.52
CA ASN A 57 -9.07 0.06 -20.18
C ASN A 57 -7.93 0.74 -19.44
N LEU A 58 -7.91 2.07 -19.34
CA LEU A 58 -6.79 2.83 -18.80
C LEU A 58 -7.25 3.79 -17.71
N ALA A 59 -6.59 3.76 -16.58
CA ALA A 59 -6.77 4.72 -15.50
C ALA A 59 -5.41 5.16 -14.94
N VAL A 60 -5.39 6.32 -14.32
CA VAL A 60 -4.26 6.81 -13.52
C VAL A 60 -4.73 7.04 -12.10
N GLY A 61 -3.84 6.88 -11.14
CA GLY A 61 -4.22 7.10 -9.73
C GLY A 61 -3.02 7.25 -8.82
N ILE A 62 -3.34 7.48 -7.57
CA ILE A 62 -2.37 7.52 -6.48
C ILE A 62 -2.93 6.78 -5.27
N GLN A 63 -2.09 5.93 -4.69
CA GLN A 63 -2.35 5.29 -3.41
C GLN A 63 -1.43 5.92 -2.35
N LEU A 64 -2.01 6.26 -1.20
CA LEU A 64 -1.28 6.73 -0.03
C LEU A 64 -1.40 5.65 1.03
N GLY A 65 -0.27 5.08 1.45
CA GLY A 65 -0.24 4.01 2.44
C GLY A 65 0.31 4.51 3.78
N TYR A 66 -0.25 4.03 4.87
CA TYR A 66 0.38 4.10 6.18
C TYR A 66 0.20 2.76 6.88
N SER A 67 1.31 2.21 7.35
CA SER A 67 1.30 1.02 8.19
C SER A 67 2.12 1.26 9.45
N ALA A 68 1.70 0.67 10.55
CA ALA A 68 2.44 0.74 11.79
C ALA A 68 2.34 -0.57 12.56
N THR A 69 3.41 -0.90 13.29
CA THR A 69 3.47 -2.07 14.16
C THR A 69 4.24 -1.76 15.44
N ASN A 70 3.82 -2.39 16.53
CA ASN A 70 4.55 -2.43 17.79
C ASN A 70 5.22 -3.81 18.03
N ASP A 71 5.32 -4.64 16.99
CA ASP A 71 5.91 -5.97 17.11
C ASP A 71 7.39 -5.87 17.46
N GLN A 72 7.74 -6.43 18.61
CA GLN A 72 9.09 -6.51 19.13
C GLN A 72 9.96 -7.57 18.41
N ASN A 73 9.32 -8.48 17.71
CA ASN A 73 9.96 -9.63 17.06
C ASN A 73 9.76 -9.64 15.53
N ALA A 74 8.88 -8.81 15.01
CA ALA A 74 8.62 -8.77 13.58
C ALA A 74 9.57 -7.79 12.89
N LYS A 75 10.05 -8.22 11.77
CA LYS A 75 10.40 -7.37 10.65
C LYS A 75 9.16 -6.56 10.31
N ALA A 76 9.25 -5.24 10.26
CA ALA A 76 8.11 -4.38 9.97
C ALA A 76 7.46 -4.83 8.65
N VAL A 77 6.26 -5.41 8.73
CA VAL A 77 5.50 -5.81 7.56
C VAL A 77 4.65 -4.62 7.14
N ALA A 78 5.13 -3.87 6.20
CA ALA A 78 4.32 -2.85 5.54
C ALA A 78 3.32 -3.54 4.61
N LYS A 79 2.11 -3.81 5.10
CA LYS A 79 0.98 -4.28 4.28
C LYS A 79 0.27 -3.11 3.59
N SER A 80 0.96 -2.33 2.81
CA SER A 80 0.33 -1.44 1.84
C SER A 80 0.84 -1.77 0.45
N GLY A 81 0.58 -3.01 -0.01
CA GLY A 81 0.90 -3.45 -1.36
C GLY A 81 2.36 -3.35 -1.79
N VAL A 82 3.24 -2.92 -0.92
CA VAL A 82 4.66 -2.76 -1.17
C VAL A 82 5.44 -3.30 0.01
N GLU A 83 5.67 -4.60 -0.02
CA GLU A 83 6.75 -5.36 0.58
C GLU A 83 6.78 -5.71 2.06
N GLU A 84 7.10 -6.98 2.26
CA GLU A 84 7.74 -7.53 3.45
C GLU A 84 9.15 -6.92 3.58
N MET A 85 9.32 -6.05 4.54
CA MET A 85 10.60 -5.37 4.78
C MET A 85 11.37 -6.08 5.88
N ALA A 86 12.49 -6.69 5.50
CA ALA A 86 13.47 -7.20 6.44
C ALA A 86 14.25 -6.03 7.06
N GLY A 87 13.76 -5.50 8.17
CA GLY A 87 14.49 -4.52 8.99
C GLY A 87 15.10 -5.14 10.24
N ASN A 88 15.97 -4.41 10.92
CA ASN A 88 16.49 -4.80 12.21
C ASN A 88 15.36 -4.88 13.25
N LYS A 89 15.57 -5.76 14.24
CA LYS A 89 14.63 -6.02 15.35
C LYS A 89 14.27 -4.71 16.07
N PRO A 90 12.98 -4.30 16.13
CA PRO A 90 12.57 -3.16 16.92
C PRO A 90 12.84 -3.40 18.42
N GLU A 91 13.32 -2.38 19.11
CA GLU A 91 13.40 -2.42 20.57
C GLU A 91 12.01 -2.34 21.21
N GLY A 92 11.81 -3.08 22.28
CA GLY A 92 10.51 -3.26 22.92
C GLY A 92 9.79 -1.97 23.30
N GLY A 93 8.49 -1.91 23.03
CA GLY A 93 7.59 -0.84 23.44
C GLY A 93 7.50 0.37 22.51
N LYS A 94 8.19 0.36 21.36
CA LYS A 94 8.15 1.43 20.36
C LYS A 94 7.23 1.06 19.21
N THR A 95 6.60 2.06 18.58
CA THR A 95 5.78 1.89 17.38
C THR A 95 6.58 2.33 16.17
N TYR A 96 6.69 1.46 15.19
CA TYR A 96 7.38 1.69 13.91
C TYR A 96 6.35 1.83 12.82
N GLY A 97 6.50 2.86 12.00
CA GLY A 97 5.57 3.17 10.92
C GLY A 97 6.26 3.32 9.58
N ILE A 98 5.49 3.16 8.50
CA ILE A 98 5.93 3.43 7.14
C ILE A 98 4.82 4.20 6.45
N PHE A 99 5.16 5.37 5.92
CA PHE A 99 4.31 6.14 5.03
C PHE A 99 4.72 5.89 3.59
N ASN A 100 3.75 5.57 2.74
CA ASN A 100 3.97 5.25 1.33
C ASN A 100 3.19 6.19 0.41
N VAL A 101 3.81 6.58 -0.69
CA VAL A 101 3.19 7.33 -1.79
C VAL A 101 3.45 6.57 -3.08
N ALA A 102 2.41 6.15 -3.77
CA ALA A 102 2.49 5.28 -4.93
C ALA A 102 1.56 5.74 -6.06
N PRO A 103 2.00 6.66 -6.93
CA PRO A 103 1.30 6.94 -8.18
C PRO A 103 1.41 5.73 -9.13
N TYR A 104 0.32 5.47 -9.87
CA TYR A 104 0.24 4.32 -10.77
C TYR A 104 -0.58 4.62 -12.02
N VAL A 105 -0.35 3.79 -13.02
CA VAL A 105 -1.20 3.62 -14.20
C VAL A 105 -1.81 2.23 -14.12
N ARG A 106 -3.13 2.12 -14.21
CA ARG A 106 -3.86 0.86 -14.25
C ARG A 106 -4.25 0.55 -15.68
N TYR A 107 -3.86 -0.64 -16.14
CA TYR A 107 -4.31 -1.18 -17.42
C TYR A 107 -5.16 -2.42 -17.20
N THR A 108 -6.44 -2.35 -17.62
CA THR A 108 -7.38 -3.47 -17.60
C THR A 108 -7.24 -4.24 -18.91
N PHE A 109 -6.74 -5.47 -18.85
CA PHE A 109 -6.43 -6.25 -20.06
C PHE A 109 -7.47 -7.32 -20.37
N ALA A 110 -8.36 -7.64 -19.42
CA ALA A 110 -9.44 -8.58 -19.64
C ALA A 110 -10.65 -8.26 -18.75
N GLN A 111 -11.83 -8.48 -19.28
CA GLN A 111 -13.10 -8.34 -18.55
C GLN A 111 -14.00 -9.55 -18.89
N THR A 112 -14.63 -10.11 -17.87
CA THR A 112 -15.57 -11.22 -18.01
C THR A 112 -16.67 -11.14 -16.96
N GLY A 113 -17.90 -10.90 -17.39
CA GLY A 113 -19.02 -10.68 -16.47
C GLY A 113 -18.72 -9.54 -15.48
N ALA A 114 -18.79 -9.84 -14.19
CA ALA A 114 -18.49 -8.88 -13.13
C ALA A 114 -17.00 -8.73 -12.81
N ALA A 115 -16.11 -9.54 -13.39
CA ALA A 115 -14.69 -9.53 -13.10
C ALA A 115 -13.88 -8.75 -14.15
N SER A 116 -12.93 -7.93 -13.70
CA SER A 116 -11.97 -7.22 -14.54
C SER A 116 -10.55 -7.50 -14.03
N PHE A 117 -9.68 -7.94 -14.93
CA PHE A 117 -8.28 -8.23 -14.63
C PHE A 117 -7.42 -7.07 -15.08
N PHE A 118 -6.56 -6.60 -14.20
CA PHE A 118 -5.73 -5.43 -14.46
C PHE A 118 -4.30 -5.61 -13.97
N VAL A 119 -3.44 -4.70 -14.39
CA VAL A 119 -2.11 -4.50 -13.85
C VAL A 119 -1.92 -3.02 -13.52
N ASP A 120 -1.45 -2.74 -12.31
CA ASP A 120 -1.00 -1.42 -11.89
C ASP A 120 0.50 -1.33 -12.12
N GLY A 121 0.96 -0.41 -12.95
CA GLY A 121 2.37 -0.09 -13.17
C GLY A 121 2.68 1.28 -12.57
N GLY A 122 3.75 1.39 -11.77
CA GLY A 122 4.02 2.67 -11.14
C GLY A 122 5.35 2.74 -10.41
N VAL A 123 5.56 3.89 -9.80
CA VAL A 123 6.67 4.16 -8.90
C VAL A 123 6.14 4.35 -7.49
N TYR A 124 7.00 4.16 -6.49
CA TYR A 124 6.63 4.46 -5.11
C TYR A 124 7.80 5.01 -4.31
N ALA A 125 7.46 5.73 -3.24
CA ALA A 125 8.38 6.14 -2.20
C ALA A 125 7.79 5.77 -0.84
N SER A 126 8.57 5.06 -0.03
CA SER A 126 8.22 4.67 1.34
C SER A 126 9.15 5.36 2.33
N PHE A 127 8.59 6.01 3.33
CA PHE A 127 9.29 6.76 4.35
C PHE A 127 9.14 6.05 5.68
N LEU A 128 10.26 5.67 6.30
CA LEU A 128 10.30 5.08 7.62
C LEU A 128 10.04 6.16 8.68
N THR A 129 9.14 5.88 9.63
CA THR A 129 8.69 6.84 10.65
C THR A 129 8.51 6.18 12.02
N GLY A 130 8.68 6.93 13.11
CA GLY A 130 8.45 6.43 14.47
C GLY A 130 9.63 5.65 15.05
N GLY A 131 9.37 4.87 16.10
CA GLY A 131 10.40 4.11 16.80
C GLY A 131 11.32 5.00 17.62
N ASP A 132 12.50 5.21 17.13
CA ASP A 132 13.51 6.11 17.65
C ASP A 132 14.17 6.93 16.52
N ASP A 133 15.10 7.82 16.87
CA ASP A 133 15.79 8.70 15.90
C ASP A 133 16.63 7.92 14.87
N THR A 134 16.87 6.63 15.10
CA THR A 134 17.61 5.76 14.18
C THR A 134 16.70 5.10 13.15
N TYR A 135 15.39 4.96 13.42
CA TYR A 135 14.43 4.38 12.47
C TYR A 135 13.92 5.42 11.49
N LYS A 136 14.75 5.71 10.52
CA LYS A 136 14.50 6.65 9.42
C LYS A 136 15.04 6.09 8.12
N GLY A 137 14.58 6.63 7.03
CA GLY A 137 15.05 6.25 5.70
C GLY A 137 13.97 6.34 4.67
N THR A 138 14.39 6.20 3.42
CA THR A 138 13.48 6.22 2.27
C THR A 138 13.82 5.06 1.35
N VAL A 139 12.78 4.34 0.95
CA VAL A 139 12.85 3.28 -0.06
C VAL A 139 12.09 3.73 -1.28
N PHE A 140 12.70 3.60 -2.45
CA PHE A 140 12.08 3.88 -3.74
C PHE A 140 11.93 2.60 -4.54
N GLY A 141 10.92 2.54 -5.37
CA GLY A 141 10.78 1.43 -6.29
C GLY A 141 9.98 1.78 -7.53
N VAL A 142 10.09 0.90 -8.51
CA VAL A 142 9.31 0.90 -9.74
C VAL A 142 8.94 -0.54 -10.08
N GLY A 143 7.68 -0.76 -10.44
CA GLY A 143 7.25 -2.11 -10.74
C GLY A 143 5.79 -2.20 -11.14
N VAL A 144 5.33 -3.44 -11.24
CA VAL A 144 3.96 -3.77 -11.61
C VAL A 144 3.32 -4.69 -10.58
N ARG A 145 2.00 -4.55 -10.42
CA ARG A 145 1.16 -5.33 -9.51
C ARG A 145 -0.09 -5.80 -10.24
N PRO A 146 -0.26 -7.10 -10.45
CA PRO A 146 -1.50 -7.63 -10.99
C PRO A 146 -2.63 -7.56 -9.95
N GLY A 147 -3.86 -7.46 -10.48
CA GLY A 147 -5.04 -7.44 -9.64
C GLY A 147 -6.29 -7.88 -10.40
N VAL A 148 -7.33 -8.11 -9.62
CA VAL A 148 -8.67 -8.38 -10.11
C VAL A 148 -9.65 -7.47 -9.39
N LYS A 149 -10.63 -7.00 -10.12
CA LYS A 149 -11.71 -6.15 -9.66
C LYS A 149 -13.03 -6.84 -9.92
N PHE A 150 -13.89 -6.92 -8.93
CA PHE A 150 -15.23 -7.48 -9.01
C PHE A 150 -16.27 -6.37 -8.77
N ALA A 151 -17.14 -6.16 -9.73
CA ALA A 151 -18.26 -5.25 -9.59
C ALA A 151 -19.28 -5.84 -8.59
N ALA A 152 -19.30 -5.31 -7.37
CA ALA A 152 -20.28 -5.68 -6.34
C ALA A 152 -21.62 -4.95 -6.55
N SER A 153 -21.60 -3.77 -7.17
CA SER A 153 -22.76 -3.02 -7.63
C SER A 153 -22.35 -2.09 -8.78
N GLU A 154 -23.29 -1.29 -9.30
CA GLU A 154 -23.02 -0.30 -10.35
C GLU A 154 -21.94 0.72 -9.94
N LYS A 155 -21.81 0.98 -8.64
CA LYS A 155 -20.87 1.99 -8.11
C LYS A 155 -19.77 1.43 -7.22
N VAL A 156 -19.82 0.16 -6.83
CA VAL A 156 -18.91 -0.43 -5.86
C VAL A 156 -18.17 -1.60 -6.47
N ASP A 157 -16.86 -1.52 -6.47
CA ASP A 157 -15.97 -2.62 -6.84
C ASP A 157 -15.23 -3.15 -5.60
N VAL A 158 -15.12 -4.46 -5.47
CA VAL A 158 -14.16 -5.13 -4.59
C VAL A 158 -12.89 -5.39 -5.38
N VAL A 159 -11.76 -5.02 -4.84
CA VAL A 159 -10.45 -5.13 -5.51
C VAL A 159 -9.54 -6.05 -4.73
N ALA A 160 -8.87 -6.95 -5.44
CA ALA A 160 -7.78 -7.74 -4.92
C ALA A 160 -6.51 -7.49 -5.76
N LYS A 161 -5.42 -7.09 -5.11
CA LYS A 161 -4.10 -6.93 -5.73
C LYS A 161 -3.17 -7.97 -5.12
N LEU A 162 -2.35 -8.62 -5.94
CA LEU A 162 -1.47 -9.69 -5.50
C LEU A 162 -0.06 -9.47 -6.02
N GLY A 163 0.89 -9.55 -5.09
CA GLY A 163 2.30 -9.57 -5.42
C GLY A 163 2.85 -8.26 -5.96
N TYR A 164 4.08 -8.34 -6.42
CA TYR A 164 4.86 -7.25 -6.98
C TYR A 164 5.97 -7.82 -7.85
N LEU A 165 6.20 -7.21 -8.99
CA LEU A 165 7.37 -7.46 -9.83
C LEU A 165 8.03 -6.12 -10.13
N GLY A 166 9.29 -5.96 -9.73
CA GLY A 166 9.97 -4.69 -9.98
C GLY A 166 11.31 -4.56 -9.30
N TRP A 167 11.81 -3.36 -9.36
CA TRP A 167 13.05 -2.92 -8.72
C TRP A 167 12.75 -2.02 -7.52
N LYS A 168 13.60 -2.11 -6.48
CA LYS A 168 13.58 -1.25 -5.29
C LYS A 168 14.98 -0.93 -4.80
N GLY A 169 15.12 0.18 -4.09
CA GLY A 169 16.38 0.56 -3.45
C GLY A 169 16.18 1.50 -2.27
N GLY A 170 16.93 1.26 -1.20
CA GLY A 170 16.95 2.10 -0.01
C GLY A 170 18.10 3.12 -0.01
N ASN A 171 17.84 4.31 0.52
CA ASN A 171 18.91 5.27 0.83
C ASN A 171 19.80 4.73 1.98
N LYS A 172 20.88 5.44 2.34
CA LYS A 172 21.81 4.99 3.38
C LYS A 172 21.14 4.73 4.73
N ASP A 173 20.20 5.58 5.13
CA ASP A 173 19.48 5.44 6.38
C ASP A 173 18.55 4.21 6.36
N ALA A 174 17.86 3.96 5.25
CA ALA A 174 17.06 2.75 5.07
C ALA A 174 17.94 1.49 5.09
N GLN A 175 19.14 1.53 4.46
CA GLN A 175 20.09 0.42 4.48
C GLN A 175 20.57 0.11 5.90
N ALA A 176 20.79 1.12 6.73
CA ALA A 176 21.13 0.95 8.16
C ALA A 176 19.98 0.25 8.93
N ASN A 177 18.75 0.37 8.47
CA ASN A 177 17.57 -0.33 9.00
C ASN A 177 17.28 -1.68 8.29
N GLY A 178 18.23 -2.22 7.53
CA GLY A 178 18.15 -3.55 6.93
C GLY A 178 17.53 -3.62 5.53
N TYR A 179 17.27 -2.47 4.90
CA TYR A 179 16.77 -2.45 3.53
C TYR A 179 17.88 -2.66 2.51
N ALA A 180 17.55 -3.32 1.41
CA ALA A 180 18.53 -3.51 0.33
C ALA A 180 18.92 -2.17 -0.31
N LYS A 181 20.22 -2.02 -0.66
CA LYS A 181 20.67 -0.91 -1.50
C LYS A 181 20.00 -0.93 -2.87
N SER A 182 19.83 -2.12 -3.42
CA SER A 182 19.18 -2.37 -4.71
C SER A 182 18.73 -3.82 -4.74
N ALA A 183 17.48 -4.07 -5.15
CA ALA A 183 16.94 -5.39 -5.36
C ALA A 183 15.98 -5.36 -6.55
N PHE A 184 15.99 -6.41 -7.35
CA PHE A 184 15.00 -6.68 -8.37
C PHE A 184 14.42 -8.07 -8.11
N GLY A 185 13.11 -8.21 -8.23
CA GLY A 185 12.50 -9.51 -7.97
C GLY A 185 11.01 -9.53 -8.22
N ILE A 186 10.47 -10.73 -8.10
CA ILE A 186 9.05 -11.00 -8.06
C ILE A 186 8.69 -11.52 -6.67
N ASN A 187 7.62 -10.99 -6.13
CA ASN A 187 7.03 -11.49 -4.89
C ASN A 187 5.53 -11.68 -5.13
N ALA A 188 5.07 -12.91 -5.08
CA ALA A 188 3.69 -13.31 -5.36
C ALA A 188 3.15 -14.26 -4.27
N ASN A 189 3.55 -14.04 -3.02
CA ASN A 189 3.05 -14.82 -1.90
C ASN A 189 1.74 -14.24 -1.33
N ASN A 190 1.06 -15.01 -0.50
CA ASN A 190 -0.21 -14.62 0.12
C ASN A 190 -0.09 -13.47 1.13
N THR A 191 1.12 -13.14 1.61
CA THR A 191 1.34 -12.01 2.53
C THR A 191 1.25 -10.67 1.80
N ASN A 192 1.32 -10.66 0.47
CA ASN A 192 1.17 -9.48 -0.38
C ASN A 192 -0.21 -9.37 -1.05
N LEU A 193 -1.20 -10.10 -0.55
CA LEU A 193 -2.59 -9.92 -0.96
C LEU A 193 -3.15 -8.66 -0.28
N GLU A 194 -3.57 -7.71 -1.10
CA GLU A 194 -4.27 -6.50 -0.67
C GLU A 194 -5.73 -6.58 -1.12
N LEU A 195 -6.66 -6.46 -0.18
CA LEU A 195 -8.09 -6.40 -0.44
C LEU A 195 -8.59 -5.00 -0.15
N GLY A 196 -9.39 -4.46 -1.06
CA GLY A 196 -9.92 -3.11 -0.95
C GLY A 196 -11.29 -2.96 -1.59
N ILE A 197 -11.85 -1.76 -1.42
CA ILE A 197 -13.13 -1.37 -2.01
C ILE A 197 -12.91 -0.05 -2.74
N LEU A 198 -13.47 0.06 -3.96
CA LEU A 198 -13.51 1.28 -4.74
C LEU A 198 -14.95 1.70 -4.97
N TYR A 199 -15.21 2.98 -4.81
CA TYR A 199 -16.47 3.63 -5.16
C TYR A 199 -16.28 4.44 -6.45
N ASN A 200 -17.10 4.18 -7.46
CA ASN A 200 -17.12 4.88 -8.74
C ASN A 200 -18.21 5.94 -8.72
N PHE A 201 -17.89 7.16 -9.10
CA PHE A 201 -18.85 8.27 -9.18
C PHE A 201 -19.65 8.28 -10.47
#